data_8a58929380d7601a546ae5ee6b98ddbf
#
_entry.id   8a58929380d7601a546ae5ee6b98ddbf
#
_cell.length_a   1.000
_cell.length_b   1.000
_cell.length_c   1.000
_cell.angle_alpha   90.00
_cell.angle_beta   90.00
_cell.angle_gamma   90.00
#
_symmetry.space_group_name_H-M   'P 1'
#
loop_
_entity.id
_entity.type
_entity.pdbx_description
1 polymer ?
#
loop_
_entity_poly.entity_id
_entity_poly.type
_entity_poly.pdbx_seq_one_letter_code
_entity_poly.pdbx_strand_id
1 'polypeptide(L)'
;MSNWVLITGSSRGIGAATALRCAQAGWDVALNYARDAAAAQAVAARIQGLGRRSLALQADVADEAQVTAMFERIDRAGGRLAGLVNNAGIVAPAARLEAMSTERWRRLFDVNVIGTLLCCQQAARRMSTHHGGTGGAIVNLSSRAAEFGSGGIYVDYAATKGAVDTLTKGLARELIAEGIRVNGVRPGVIETDIHADSGLDPHGVVPTLPIQRLGRPEEIAEAITWLLSEAASYTVGALLDVAGGR
;
A
#
# COMPACT_ATOMS: atom_id res chain seq x y z
N MET A 1 -12.06 -3.53 22.09
CA MET A 1 -12.63 -3.65 20.72
C MET A 1 -11.50 -4.07 19.80
N SER A 2 -11.76 -4.88 18.79
CA SER A 2 -10.71 -5.28 17.84
C SER A 2 -10.46 -4.18 16.81
N ASN A 3 -9.20 -4.03 16.43
CA ASN A 3 -8.75 -3.04 15.46
C ASN A 3 -8.54 -3.72 14.10
N TRP A 4 -9.20 -3.20 13.07
CA TRP A 4 -8.97 -3.61 11.69
C TRP A 4 -7.89 -2.77 11.04
N VAL A 5 -7.03 -3.42 10.25
CA VAL A 5 -6.22 -2.79 9.22
C VAL A 5 -6.70 -3.26 7.86
N LEU A 6 -6.97 -2.31 6.96
CA LEU A 6 -7.21 -2.60 5.54
C LEU A 6 -5.89 -2.51 4.78
N ILE A 7 -5.58 -3.55 3.99
CA ILE A 7 -4.41 -3.58 3.13
C ILE A 7 -4.87 -3.80 1.70
N THR A 8 -4.64 -2.81 0.83
CA THR A 8 -5.01 -2.94 -0.58
C THR A 8 -3.98 -3.73 -1.36
N GLY A 9 -4.42 -4.52 -2.36
CA GLY A 9 -3.53 -5.36 -3.17
C GLY A 9 -2.77 -6.41 -2.36
N SER A 10 -3.43 -7.10 -1.43
CA SER A 10 -2.80 -7.94 -0.40
C SER A 10 -2.87 -9.45 -0.66
N SER A 11 -3.17 -9.88 -1.88
CA SER A 11 -3.16 -11.31 -2.24
C SER A 11 -1.74 -11.89 -2.45
N ARG A 12 -0.73 -11.05 -2.70
CA ARG A 12 0.66 -11.46 -2.98
C ARG A 12 1.67 -10.38 -2.57
N GLY A 13 2.96 -10.69 -2.70
CA GLY A 13 4.08 -9.75 -2.54
C GLY A 13 4.09 -9.00 -1.21
N ILE A 14 4.41 -7.71 -1.26
CA ILE A 14 4.50 -6.83 -0.08
C ILE A 14 3.17 -6.79 0.69
N GLY A 15 2.03 -6.73 -0.02
CA GLY A 15 0.72 -6.68 0.62
C GLY A 15 0.41 -7.92 1.44
N ALA A 16 0.70 -9.12 0.93
CA ALA A 16 0.49 -10.38 1.65
C ALA A 16 1.44 -10.51 2.86
N ALA A 17 2.72 -10.16 2.69
CA ALA A 17 3.69 -10.13 3.79
C ALA A 17 3.24 -9.15 4.90
N THR A 18 2.78 -7.95 4.51
CA THR A 18 2.25 -6.94 5.44
C THR A 18 1.02 -7.47 6.18
N ALA A 19 0.11 -8.14 5.49
CA ALA A 19 -1.10 -8.70 6.08
C ALA A 19 -0.78 -9.73 7.19
N LEU A 20 0.16 -10.62 6.91
CA LEU A 20 0.62 -11.62 7.88
C LEU A 20 1.36 -10.96 9.07
N ARG A 21 2.20 -9.99 8.78
CA ARG A 21 2.93 -9.28 9.84
C ARG A 21 2.01 -8.46 10.73
N CYS A 22 0.99 -7.80 10.17
CA CYS A 22 -0.05 -7.11 10.96
C CYS A 22 -0.84 -8.10 11.82
N ALA A 23 -1.21 -9.28 11.29
CA ALA A 23 -1.88 -10.31 12.07
C ALA A 23 -1.03 -10.78 13.27
N GLN A 24 0.27 -11.02 13.07
CA GLN A 24 1.22 -11.35 14.15
C GLN A 24 1.33 -10.24 15.20
N ALA A 25 1.18 -8.98 14.78
CA ALA A 25 1.14 -7.82 15.67
C ALA A 25 -0.22 -7.59 16.36
N GLY A 26 -1.19 -8.48 16.16
CA GLY A 26 -2.48 -8.46 16.86
C GLY A 26 -3.63 -7.76 16.11
N TRP A 27 -3.44 -7.35 14.86
CA TRP A 27 -4.50 -6.76 14.05
C TRP A 27 -5.46 -7.80 13.48
N ASP A 28 -6.72 -7.45 13.37
CA ASP A 28 -7.63 -8.09 12.43
C ASP A 28 -7.40 -7.47 11.04
N VAL A 29 -7.44 -8.27 9.97
CA VAL A 29 -6.94 -7.84 8.67
C VAL A 29 -8.03 -7.94 7.59
N ALA A 30 -8.34 -6.82 6.96
CA ALA A 30 -9.11 -6.77 5.74
C ALA A 30 -8.15 -6.80 4.54
N LEU A 31 -8.28 -7.84 3.73
CA LEU A 31 -7.45 -8.13 2.57
C LEU A 31 -8.19 -7.68 1.31
N ASN A 32 -7.72 -6.65 0.64
CA ASN A 32 -8.27 -6.32 -0.67
C ASN A 32 -7.46 -7.00 -1.79
N TYR A 33 -8.18 -7.49 -2.78
CA TYR A 33 -7.64 -8.01 -4.04
C TYR A 33 -8.53 -7.64 -5.22
N ALA A 34 -7.93 -7.55 -6.42
CA ALA A 34 -8.70 -7.25 -7.63
C ALA A 34 -9.12 -8.52 -8.39
N ARG A 35 -8.23 -9.49 -8.57
CA ARG A 35 -8.43 -10.63 -9.49
C ARG A 35 -8.25 -12.00 -8.83
N ASP A 36 -7.20 -12.19 -8.06
CA ASP A 36 -6.81 -13.51 -7.54
C ASP A 36 -7.47 -13.80 -6.18
N ALA A 37 -8.68 -14.35 -6.25
CA ALA A 37 -9.44 -14.75 -5.07
C ALA A 37 -8.77 -15.91 -4.31
N ALA A 38 -8.18 -16.87 -5.02
CA ALA A 38 -7.57 -18.04 -4.41
C ALA A 38 -6.34 -17.65 -3.56
N ALA A 39 -5.46 -16.79 -4.11
CA ALA A 39 -4.34 -16.27 -3.36
C ALA A 39 -4.78 -15.44 -2.13
N ALA A 40 -5.80 -14.59 -2.27
CA ALA A 40 -6.34 -13.81 -1.15
C ALA A 40 -6.90 -14.70 -0.05
N GLN A 41 -7.65 -15.76 -0.41
CA GLN A 41 -8.17 -16.73 0.55
C GLN A 41 -7.07 -17.53 1.26
N ALA A 42 -5.99 -17.88 0.55
CA ALA A 42 -4.85 -18.55 1.16
C ALA A 42 -4.17 -17.67 2.22
N VAL A 43 -4.01 -16.36 1.96
CA VAL A 43 -3.50 -15.41 2.96
C VAL A 43 -4.48 -15.27 4.12
N ALA A 44 -5.79 -15.16 3.86
CA ALA A 44 -6.82 -15.07 4.89
C ALA A 44 -6.81 -16.29 5.82
N ALA A 45 -6.69 -17.49 5.28
CA ALA A 45 -6.60 -18.73 6.08
C ALA A 45 -5.36 -18.74 6.99
N ARG A 46 -4.21 -18.26 6.50
CA ARG A 46 -3.00 -18.11 7.33
C ARG A 46 -3.21 -17.14 8.48
N ILE A 47 -3.89 -15.99 8.25
CA ILE A 47 -4.22 -15.01 9.30
C ILE A 47 -5.16 -15.65 10.34
N GLN A 48 -6.16 -16.42 9.91
CA GLN A 48 -7.04 -17.14 10.83
C GLN A 48 -6.28 -18.17 11.66
N GLY A 49 -5.30 -18.86 11.05
CA GLY A 49 -4.36 -19.75 11.76
C GLY A 49 -3.52 -19.06 12.85
N LEU A 50 -3.33 -17.74 12.75
CA LEU A 50 -2.70 -16.90 13.79
C LEU A 50 -3.71 -16.42 14.86
N GLY A 51 -4.95 -16.90 14.83
CA GLY A 51 -6.00 -16.51 15.77
C GLY A 51 -6.59 -15.12 15.54
N ARG A 52 -6.40 -14.54 14.34
CA ARG A 52 -6.95 -13.22 13.99
C ARG A 52 -8.10 -13.33 13.00
N ARG A 53 -9.02 -12.36 13.02
CA ARG A 53 -10.07 -12.28 12.02
C ARG A 53 -9.50 -11.79 10.70
N SER A 54 -10.04 -12.31 9.59
CA SER A 54 -9.69 -11.85 8.26
C SER A 54 -10.93 -11.69 7.37
N LEU A 55 -10.90 -10.72 6.46
CA LEU A 55 -11.90 -10.52 5.42
C LEU A 55 -11.19 -10.45 4.07
N ALA A 56 -11.51 -11.33 3.14
CA ALA A 56 -11.06 -11.19 1.75
C ALA A 56 -12.10 -10.38 0.96
N LEU A 57 -11.71 -9.23 0.44
CA LEU A 57 -12.59 -8.23 -0.15
C LEU A 57 -12.17 -7.95 -1.61
N GLN A 58 -12.98 -8.40 -2.56
CA GLN A 58 -12.74 -8.09 -3.96
C GLN A 58 -13.19 -6.66 -4.26
N ALA A 59 -12.25 -5.84 -4.77
CA ALA A 59 -12.53 -4.51 -5.30
C ALA A 59 -11.38 -4.05 -6.19
N ASP A 60 -11.68 -3.42 -7.33
CA ASP A 60 -10.73 -2.57 -8.04
C ASP A 60 -10.67 -1.21 -7.30
N VAL A 61 -9.51 -0.84 -6.81
CA VAL A 61 -9.33 0.42 -6.07
C VAL A 61 -9.55 1.66 -6.95
N ALA A 62 -9.51 1.51 -8.26
CA ALA A 62 -9.81 2.58 -9.22
C ALA A 62 -11.33 2.83 -9.39
N ASP A 63 -12.19 1.98 -8.81
CA ASP A 63 -13.65 2.09 -8.88
C ASP A 63 -14.20 2.58 -7.53
N GLU A 64 -14.73 3.80 -7.51
CA GLU A 64 -15.24 4.43 -6.30
C GLU A 64 -16.37 3.63 -5.63
N ALA A 65 -17.28 3.04 -6.42
CA ALA A 65 -18.39 2.26 -5.87
C ALA A 65 -17.90 0.97 -5.20
N GLN A 66 -16.92 0.29 -5.82
CA GLN A 66 -16.32 -0.90 -5.24
C GLN A 66 -15.50 -0.57 -3.98
N VAL A 67 -14.76 0.54 -3.98
CA VAL A 67 -14.06 1.02 -2.78
C VAL A 67 -15.04 1.30 -1.65
N THR A 68 -16.12 2.05 -1.92
CA THR A 68 -17.15 2.34 -0.92
C THR A 68 -17.75 1.05 -0.34
N ALA A 69 -18.16 0.11 -1.19
CA ALA A 69 -18.73 -1.17 -0.76
C ALA A 69 -17.72 -2.02 0.05
N MET A 70 -16.43 -1.95 -0.29
CA MET A 70 -15.37 -2.62 0.46
C MET A 70 -15.28 -2.09 1.90
N PHE A 71 -15.27 -0.79 2.10
CA PHE A 71 -15.23 -0.19 3.45
C PHE A 71 -16.51 -0.48 4.24
N GLU A 72 -17.69 -0.43 3.63
CA GLU A 72 -18.93 -0.82 4.29
C GLU A 72 -18.95 -2.29 4.78
N ARG A 73 -18.28 -3.19 4.08
CA ARG A 73 -18.13 -4.58 4.53
C ARG A 73 -17.26 -4.68 5.79
N ILE A 74 -16.24 -3.82 5.91
CA ILE A 74 -15.42 -3.74 7.13
C ILE A 74 -16.27 -3.20 8.29
N ASP A 75 -17.08 -2.16 8.05
CA ASP A 75 -17.97 -1.60 9.06
C ASP A 75 -18.94 -2.67 9.61
N ARG A 76 -19.55 -3.46 8.71
CA ARG A 76 -20.47 -4.56 9.07
C ARG A 76 -19.81 -5.72 9.83
N ALA A 77 -18.51 -5.91 9.72
CA ALA A 77 -17.79 -6.95 10.44
C ALA A 77 -17.62 -6.63 11.94
N GLY A 78 -17.93 -5.41 12.36
CA GLY A 78 -17.77 -4.95 13.74
C GLY A 78 -16.31 -4.77 14.16
N GLY A 79 -16.08 -3.91 15.11
CA GLY A 79 -14.77 -3.39 15.49
C GLY A 79 -14.54 -2.00 14.87
N ARG A 80 -13.32 -1.51 14.90
CA ARG A 80 -13.00 -0.21 14.30
C ARG A 80 -11.91 -0.34 13.23
N LEU A 81 -12.01 0.42 12.17
CA LEU A 81 -10.90 0.63 11.27
C LEU A 81 -9.89 1.57 11.95
N ALA A 82 -8.69 1.09 12.20
CA ALA A 82 -7.62 1.84 12.86
C ALA A 82 -6.34 1.92 12.02
N GLY A 83 -6.28 1.17 10.91
CA GLY A 83 -5.16 1.19 9.99
C GLY A 83 -5.58 1.07 8.53
N LEU A 84 -4.86 1.79 7.64
CA LEU A 84 -4.96 1.63 6.20
C LEU A 84 -3.55 1.51 5.61
N VAL A 85 -3.34 0.52 4.76
CA VAL A 85 -2.13 0.38 3.94
C VAL A 85 -2.52 0.44 2.47
N ASN A 86 -2.20 1.54 1.81
CA ASN A 86 -2.38 1.70 0.38
C ASN A 86 -1.19 1.05 -0.34
N ASN A 87 -1.29 -0.26 -0.56
CA ASN A 87 -0.26 -1.05 -1.24
C ASN A 87 -0.64 -1.39 -2.69
N ALA A 88 -1.94 -1.40 -3.04
CA ALA A 88 -2.36 -1.65 -4.42
C ALA A 88 -1.64 -0.71 -5.39
N GLY A 89 -1.05 -1.27 -6.41
CA GLY A 89 -0.36 -0.53 -7.43
C GLY A 89 0.01 -1.44 -8.59
N ILE A 90 0.11 -0.84 -9.75
CA ILE A 90 0.52 -1.51 -10.99
C ILE A 90 1.69 -0.79 -11.62
N VAL A 91 2.46 -1.51 -12.39
CA VAL A 91 3.47 -1.03 -13.33
C VAL A 91 3.07 -1.49 -14.72
N ALA A 92 3.62 -0.90 -15.76
CA ALA A 92 3.42 -1.33 -17.13
C ALA A 92 4.78 -1.71 -17.75
N PRO A 93 4.81 -2.44 -18.88
CA PRO A 93 6.05 -2.81 -19.53
C PRO A 93 6.99 -1.63 -19.78
N ALA A 94 8.30 -1.86 -19.64
CA ALA A 94 9.31 -0.83 -19.85
C ALA A 94 9.18 -0.21 -21.26
N ALA A 95 9.17 1.11 -21.32
CA ALA A 95 9.08 1.85 -22.58
C ALA A 95 9.64 3.27 -22.42
N ARG A 96 10.04 3.90 -23.53
CA ARG A 96 10.31 5.33 -23.59
C ARG A 96 8.99 6.10 -23.71
N LEU A 97 8.97 7.36 -23.26
CA LEU A 97 7.76 8.19 -23.20
C LEU A 97 7.00 8.25 -24.52
N GLU A 98 7.71 8.40 -25.65
CA GLU A 98 7.11 8.50 -26.97
C GLU A 98 6.41 7.22 -27.45
N ALA A 99 6.67 6.08 -26.79
CA ALA A 99 6.03 4.79 -27.09
C ALA A 99 4.88 4.44 -26.11
N MET A 100 4.59 5.31 -25.15
CA MET A 100 3.54 5.06 -24.15
C MET A 100 2.20 5.59 -24.65
N SER A 101 1.11 4.83 -24.43
CA SER A 101 -0.24 5.28 -24.77
C SER A 101 -0.92 6.05 -23.64
N THR A 102 -1.92 6.86 -24.00
CA THR A 102 -2.74 7.61 -23.03
C THR A 102 -3.54 6.67 -22.12
N GLU A 103 -4.02 5.53 -22.65
CA GLU A 103 -4.76 4.52 -21.89
C GLU A 103 -3.88 3.92 -20.80
N ARG A 104 -2.59 3.66 -21.08
CA ARG A 104 -1.61 3.21 -20.11
C ARG A 104 -1.46 4.24 -18.98
N TRP A 105 -1.31 5.52 -19.31
CA TRP A 105 -1.20 6.58 -18.31
C TRP A 105 -2.45 6.68 -17.45
N ARG A 106 -3.64 6.71 -18.06
CA ARG A 106 -4.91 6.73 -17.33
C ARG A 106 -5.00 5.58 -16.35
N ARG A 107 -4.76 4.34 -16.81
CA ARG A 107 -4.84 3.16 -15.94
C ARG A 107 -3.84 3.20 -14.77
N LEU A 108 -2.61 3.65 -15.01
CA LEU A 108 -1.60 3.83 -13.96
C LEU A 108 -2.06 4.85 -12.92
N PHE A 109 -2.57 6.01 -13.36
CA PHE A 109 -3.04 7.05 -12.45
C PHE A 109 -4.32 6.63 -11.72
N ASP A 110 -5.26 5.98 -12.39
CA ASP A 110 -6.50 5.50 -11.78
C ASP A 110 -6.21 4.54 -10.61
N VAL A 111 -5.31 3.57 -10.81
CA VAL A 111 -4.99 2.61 -9.76
C VAL A 111 -4.07 3.21 -8.69
N ASN A 112 -2.92 3.78 -9.10
CA ASN A 112 -1.86 4.14 -8.16
C ASN A 112 -2.15 5.44 -7.41
N VAL A 113 -2.91 6.37 -8.00
CA VAL A 113 -3.17 7.70 -7.43
C VAL A 113 -4.64 7.84 -7.00
N ILE A 114 -5.58 7.69 -7.93
CA ILE A 114 -7.01 7.85 -7.61
C ILE A 114 -7.46 6.79 -6.61
N GLY A 115 -7.05 5.53 -6.80
CA GLY A 115 -7.34 4.45 -5.85
C GLY A 115 -6.80 4.72 -4.45
N THR A 116 -5.59 5.28 -4.35
CA THR A 116 -5.01 5.71 -3.06
C THR A 116 -5.83 6.84 -2.44
N LEU A 117 -6.25 7.84 -3.22
CA LEU A 117 -7.10 8.94 -2.76
C LEU A 117 -8.45 8.44 -2.25
N LEU A 118 -9.14 7.58 -3.00
CA LEU A 118 -10.43 7.01 -2.63
C LEU A 118 -10.33 6.23 -1.31
N CYS A 119 -9.31 5.39 -1.16
CA CYS A 119 -9.10 4.64 0.08
C CYS A 119 -8.76 5.56 1.26
N CYS A 120 -7.91 6.59 1.07
CA CYS A 120 -7.61 7.58 2.10
C CYS A 120 -8.86 8.35 2.53
N GLN A 121 -9.71 8.77 1.58
CA GLN A 121 -10.97 9.48 1.86
C GLN A 121 -11.91 8.62 2.72
N GLN A 122 -12.11 7.36 2.35
CA GLN A 122 -12.97 6.43 3.09
C GLN A 122 -12.43 6.12 4.49
N ALA A 123 -11.10 6.00 4.63
CA ALA A 123 -10.45 5.79 5.91
C ALA A 123 -10.56 7.04 6.80
N ALA A 124 -10.30 8.23 6.26
CA ALA A 124 -10.43 9.48 7.00
C ALA A 124 -11.84 9.66 7.58
N ARG A 125 -12.90 9.41 6.79
CA ARG A 125 -14.29 9.48 7.25
C ARG A 125 -14.61 8.57 8.45
N ARG A 126 -13.89 7.45 8.63
CA ARG A 126 -14.10 6.46 9.70
C ARG A 126 -13.17 6.62 10.88
N MET A 127 -11.97 7.09 10.62
CA MET A 127 -10.91 7.18 11.63
C MET A 127 -10.88 8.55 12.32
N SER A 128 -11.26 9.61 11.62
CA SER A 128 -11.18 10.99 12.12
C SER A 128 -12.03 11.21 13.37
N THR A 129 -11.44 11.88 14.37
CA THR A 129 -12.16 12.31 15.58
C THR A 129 -13.25 13.33 15.27
N HIS A 130 -13.13 14.09 14.18
CA HIS A 130 -14.19 15.02 13.74
C HIS A 130 -15.45 14.29 13.24
N HIS A 131 -15.33 13.03 12.84
CA HIS A 131 -16.44 12.19 12.41
C HIS A 131 -16.83 11.13 13.45
N GLY A 132 -16.37 11.25 14.69
CA GLY A 132 -16.67 10.31 15.78
C GLY A 132 -15.75 9.06 15.79
N GLY A 133 -14.71 9.03 14.97
CA GLY A 133 -13.66 8.03 15.04
C GLY A 133 -12.72 8.26 16.22
N THR A 134 -11.73 7.41 16.36
CA THR A 134 -10.77 7.44 17.48
C THR A 134 -9.32 7.53 17.00
N GLY A 135 -9.11 8.05 15.81
CA GLY A 135 -7.80 8.14 15.17
C GLY A 135 -7.33 6.84 14.55
N GLY A 136 -6.08 6.85 14.07
CA GLY A 136 -5.45 5.70 13.45
C GLY A 136 -4.19 6.04 12.69
N ALA A 137 -3.77 5.13 11.79
CA ALA A 137 -2.59 5.34 10.96
C ALA A 137 -2.82 4.90 9.50
N ILE A 138 -2.31 5.70 8.57
CA ILE A 138 -2.31 5.42 7.13
C ILE A 138 -0.86 5.28 6.67
N VAL A 139 -0.56 4.22 5.92
CA VAL A 139 0.74 4.03 5.29
C VAL A 139 0.55 3.87 3.78
N ASN A 140 1.17 4.76 3.01
CA ASN A 140 1.11 4.74 1.55
C ASN A 140 2.37 4.12 0.95
N LEU A 141 2.23 3.11 0.09
CA LEU A 141 3.35 2.53 -0.66
C LEU A 141 3.67 3.39 -1.88
N SER A 142 4.77 4.13 -1.76
CA SER A 142 5.42 4.82 -2.86
C SER A 142 6.49 3.90 -3.52
N SER A 143 7.57 4.46 -3.96
CA SER A 143 8.73 3.76 -4.54
C SER A 143 9.93 4.70 -4.60
N ARG A 144 11.14 4.16 -4.59
CA ARG A 144 12.34 4.91 -4.95
C ARG A 144 12.27 5.48 -6.39
N ALA A 145 11.45 4.88 -7.25
CA ALA A 145 11.18 5.41 -8.59
C ALA A 145 10.69 6.87 -8.57
N ALA A 146 9.96 7.29 -7.53
CA ALA A 146 9.48 8.66 -7.35
C ALA A 146 10.63 9.68 -7.33
N GLU A 147 11.79 9.29 -6.81
CA GLU A 147 12.95 10.17 -6.67
C GLU A 147 13.88 10.08 -7.89
N PHE A 148 14.06 8.88 -8.44
CA PHE A 148 14.92 8.69 -9.61
C PHE A 148 14.25 9.03 -10.94
N GLY A 149 12.90 9.13 -10.98
CA GLY A 149 12.14 9.42 -12.19
C GLY A 149 12.09 8.28 -13.22
N SER A 150 12.95 7.27 -13.09
CA SER A 150 12.98 6.06 -13.94
C SER A 150 13.00 6.32 -15.45
N GLY A 151 13.80 7.29 -15.88
CA GLY A 151 13.92 7.71 -17.29
C GLY A 151 14.24 6.55 -18.24
N GLY A 152 13.53 6.48 -19.38
CA GLY A 152 13.69 5.44 -20.40
C GLY A 152 13.07 4.08 -20.04
N ILE A 153 12.45 3.94 -18.87
CA ILE A 153 11.88 2.68 -18.38
C ILE A 153 10.38 2.84 -18.10
N TYR A 154 10.00 3.64 -17.09
CA TYR A 154 8.60 3.85 -16.68
C TYR A 154 8.44 5.20 -15.94
N VAL A 155 8.70 6.30 -16.67
CA VAL A 155 8.55 7.67 -16.12
C VAL A 155 7.12 7.95 -15.64
N ASP A 156 6.12 7.33 -16.26
CA ASP A 156 4.71 7.39 -15.89
C ASP A 156 4.44 6.76 -14.52
N TYR A 157 4.96 5.56 -14.25
CA TYR A 157 4.89 4.94 -12.93
C TYR A 157 5.60 5.81 -11.88
N ALA A 158 6.81 6.30 -12.19
CA ALA A 158 7.54 7.18 -11.29
C ALA A 158 6.74 8.44 -10.95
N ALA A 159 6.06 9.04 -11.93
CA ALA A 159 5.17 10.18 -11.72
C ALA A 159 4.01 9.86 -10.78
N THR A 160 3.38 8.66 -10.90
CA THR A 160 2.33 8.25 -9.96
C THR A 160 2.86 8.12 -8.53
N LYS A 161 4.08 7.61 -8.36
CA LYS A 161 4.69 7.46 -7.03
C LYS A 161 5.13 8.80 -6.44
N GLY A 162 5.56 9.76 -7.27
CA GLY A 162 5.77 11.15 -6.87
C GLY A 162 4.47 11.83 -6.40
N ALA A 163 3.35 11.54 -7.06
CA ALA A 163 2.03 12.01 -6.61
C ALA A 163 1.67 11.42 -5.23
N VAL A 164 1.92 10.13 -4.99
CA VAL A 164 1.69 9.48 -3.67
C VAL A 164 2.56 10.10 -2.58
N ASP A 165 3.82 10.46 -2.89
CA ASP A 165 4.71 11.13 -1.94
C ASP A 165 4.15 12.50 -1.50
N THR A 166 3.70 13.29 -2.47
CA THR A 166 3.12 14.62 -2.19
C THR A 166 1.79 14.49 -1.42
N LEU A 167 0.95 13.55 -1.83
CA LEU A 167 -0.31 13.22 -1.14
C LEU A 167 -0.05 12.83 0.32
N THR A 168 0.93 11.98 0.58
CA THR A 168 1.29 11.55 1.94
C THR A 168 1.64 12.74 2.83
N LYS A 169 2.46 13.68 2.34
CA LYS A 169 2.84 14.89 3.08
C LYS A 169 1.67 15.83 3.33
N GLY A 170 0.77 15.98 2.34
CA GLY A 170 -0.42 16.82 2.43
C GLY A 170 -1.40 16.27 3.47
N LEU A 171 -1.79 15.01 3.32
CA LEU A 171 -2.73 14.34 4.24
C LEU A 171 -2.18 14.23 5.67
N ALA A 172 -0.87 14.07 5.83
CA ALA A 172 -0.25 14.06 7.16
C ALA A 172 -0.51 15.35 7.93
N ARG A 173 -0.42 16.50 7.28
CA ARG A 173 -0.69 17.81 7.88
C ARG A 173 -2.18 18.06 8.11
N GLU A 174 -3.01 17.60 7.17
CA GLU A 174 -4.46 17.77 7.23
C GLU A 174 -5.09 16.94 8.35
N LEU A 175 -4.68 15.67 8.49
CA LEU A 175 -5.37 14.70 9.32
C LEU A 175 -4.78 14.52 10.73
N ILE A 176 -3.61 15.08 11.03
CA ILE A 176 -2.96 14.86 12.33
C ILE A 176 -3.77 15.44 13.49
N ALA A 177 -4.40 16.61 13.32
CA ALA A 177 -5.28 17.21 14.33
C ALA A 177 -6.55 16.38 14.57
N GLU A 178 -6.88 15.47 13.64
CA GLU A 178 -8.00 14.55 13.72
C GLU A 178 -7.60 13.17 14.26
N GLY A 179 -6.37 13.04 14.78
CA GLY A 179 -5.86 11.81 15.38
C GLY A 179 -5.36 10.78 14.38
N ILE A 180 -5.14 11.13 13.11
CA ILE A 180 -4.68 10.21 12.06
C ILE A 180 -3.26 10.56 11.64
N ARG A 181 -2.32 9.63 11.82
CA ARG A 181 -0.96 9.74 11.30
C ARG A 181 -0.92 9.21 9.86
N VAL A 182 -0.27 9.92 8.96
CA VAL A 182 -0.07 9.47 7.58
C VAL A 182 1.42 9.49 7.28
N ASN A 183 1.95 8.36 6.81
CA ASN A 183 3.34 8.19 6.42
C ASN A 183 3.44 7.39 5.11
N GLY A 184 4.59 7.39 4.48
CA GLY A 184 4.88 6.63 3.28
C GLY A 184 6.08 5.72 3.46
N VAL A 185 6.10 4.62 2.71
CA VAL A 185 7.27 3.77 2.53
C VAL A 185 7.65 3.80 1.06
N ARG A 186 8.94 3.94 0.77
CA ARG A 186 9.54 3.87 -0.57
C ARG A 186 10.40 2.61 -0.69
N PRO A 187 9.84 1.49 -1.15
CA PRO A 187 10.64 0.30 -1.41
C PRO A 187 11.68 0.54 -2.50
N GLY A 188 12.83 -0.14 -2.37
CA GLY A 188 13.77 -0.34 -3.47
C GLY A 188 13.30 -1.44 -4.42
N VAL A 189 14.24 -2.26 -4.91
CA VAL A 189 13.91 -3.42 -5.75
C VAL A 189 13.65 -4.62 -4.86
N ILE A 190 12.38 -5.03 -4.79
CA ILE A 190 11.89 -6.09 -3.91
C ILE A 190 11.52 -7.31 -4.72
N GLU A 191 11.85 -8.49 -4.23
CA GLU A 191 11.51 -9.78 -4.87
C GLU A 191 10.00 -10.02 -4.83
N THR A 192 9.32 -9.62 -5.90
CA THR A 192 7.87 -9.73 -6.06
C THR A 192 7.48 -9.92 -7.52
N ASP A 193 6.26 -10.43 -7.75
CA ASP A 193 5.72 -10.66 -9.10
C ASP A 193 5.48 -9.37 -9.91
N ILE A 194 5.54 -8.19 -9.30
CA ILE A 194 5.34 -6.91 -10.02
C ILE A 194 6.36 -6.72 -11.15
N HIS A 195 7.54 -7.33 -11.03
CA HIS A 195 8.58 -7.25 -12.06
C HIS A 195 8.20 -8.02 -13.33
N ALA A 196 7.38 -9.07 -13.24
CA ALA A 196 6.86 -9.76 -14.42
C ALA A 196 6.01 -8.83 -15.30
N ASP A 197 5.24 -7.94 -14.66
CA ASP A 197 4.40 -6.96 -15.37
C ASP A 197 5.24 -5.86 -16.05
N SER A 198 6.44 -5.59 -15.56
CA SER A 198 7.36 -4.60 -16.16
C SER A 198 8.18 -5.16 -17.34
N GLY A 199 8.27 -6.48 -17.46
CA GLY A 199 9.13 -7.17 -18.41
C GLY A 199 10.63 -7.04 -18.11
N LEU A 200 11.02 -6.59 -16.94
CA LEU A 200 12.40 -6.43 -16.51
C LEU A 200 12.79 -7.56 -15.55
N ASP A 201 14.00 -8.10 -15.74
CA ASP A 201 14.59 -9.00 -14.76
C ASP A 201 15.14 -8.19 -13.57
N PRO A 202 14.54 -8.32 -12.37
CA PRO A 202 15.02 -7.62 -11.20
C PRO A 202 16.41 -8.06 -10.75
N HIS A 203 16.86 -9.27 -11.11
CA HIS A 203 18.21 -9.75 -10.76
C HIS A 203 19.29 -9.02 -11.55
N GLY A 204 18.98 -8.51 -12.74
CA GLY A 204 19.92 -7.72 -13.55
C GLY A 204 20.41 -6.45 -12.88
N VAL A 205 19.66 -5.89 -11.91
CA VAL A 205 20.09 -4.69 -11.18
C VAL A 205 20.87 -4.97 -9.90
N VAL A 206 20.92 -6.23 -9.44
CA VAL A 206 21.57 -6.61 -8.16
C VAL A 206 23.02 -6.10 -8.04
N PRO A 207 23.87 -6.18 -9.09
CA PRO A 207 25.24 -5.67 -9.00
C PRO A 207 25.33 -4.16 -8.77
N THR A 208 24.25 -3.41 -9.06
CA THR A 208 24.21 -1.94 -8.88
C THR A 208 23.63 -1.53 -7.51
N LEU A 209 23.08 -2.49 -6.75
CA LEU A 209 22.52 -2.22 -5.43
C LEU A 209 23.63 -2.21 -4.38
N PRO A 210 23.73 -1.19 -3.51
CA PRO A 210 24.75 -1.16 -2.46
C PRO A 210 24.70 -2.41 -1.55
N ILE A 211 23.51 -2.91 -1.22
CA ILE A 211 23.31 -4.13 -0.41
C ILE A 211 23.57 -5.43 -1.18
N GLN A 212 23.74 -5.38 -2.52
CA GLN A 212 24.02 -6.49 -3.42
C GLN A 212 23.02 -7.66 -3.37
N ARG A 213 21.77 -7.37 -3.06
CA ARG A 213 20.64 -8.32 -3.13
C ARG A 213 19.33 -7.59 -3.34
N LEU A 214 18.31 -8.31 -3.77
CA LEU A 214 16.93 -7.81 -3.72
C LEU A 214 16.46 -7.71 -2.26
N GLY A 215 15.56 -6.78 -1.99
CA GLY A 215 14.82 -6.74 -0.73
C GLY A 215 13.75 -7.84 -0.71
N ARG A 216 13.40 -8.32 0.48
CA ARG A 216 12.30 -9.26 0.66
C ARG A 216 11.01 -8.50 1.02
N PRO A 217 9.82 -8.99 0.62
CA PRO A 217 8.54 -8.41 1.02
C PRO A 217 8.40 -8.20 2.53
N GLU A 218 8.95 -9.12 3.33
CA GLU A 218 8.90 -9.08 4.79
C GLU A 218 9.66 -7.87 5.35
N GLU A 219 10.76 -7.45 4.72
CA GLU A 219 11.55 -6.27 5.15
C GLU A 219 10.73 -4.98 4.99
N ILE A 220 9.89 -4.90 3.96
CA ILE A 220 8.95 -3.79 3.78
C ILE A 220 7.79 -3.88 4.78
N ALA A 221 7.27 -5.08 5.02
CA ALA A 221 6.19 -5.32 5.95
C ALA A 221 6.54 -4.92 7.40
N GLU A 222 7.79 -5.11 7.83
CA GLU A 222 8.27 -4.66 9.14
C GLU A 222 8.18 -3.13 9.27
N ALA A 223 8.66 -2.39 8.27
CA ALA A 223 8.61 -0.93 8.25
C ALA A 223 7.16 -0.41 8.27
N ILE A 224 6.28 -1.03 7.46
CA ILE A 224 4.86 -0.67 7.41
C ILE A 224 4.20 -0.92 8.77
N THR A 225 4.43 -2.09 9.37
CA THR A 225 3.81 -2.45 10.65
C THR A 225 4.30 -1.56 11.79
N TRP A 226 5.59 -1.17 11.78
CA TRP A 226 6.12 -0.18 12.71
C TRP A 226 5.42 1.17 12.55
N LEU A 227 5.26 1.69 11.33
CA LEU A 227 4.56 2.95 11.06
C LEU A 227 3.09 2.93 11.48
N LEU A 228 2.42 1.77 11.46
CA LEU A 228 1.05 1.60 11.97
C LEU A 228 0.98 1.60 13.50
N SER A 229 2.07 1.25 14.19
CA SER A 229 2.11 1.05 15.64
C SER A 229 2.29 2.36 16.44
N GLU A 230 2.03 2.28 17.76
CA GLU A 230 2.29 3.37 18.70
C GLU A 230 3.79 3.71 18.83
N ALA A 231 4.70 2.78 18.49
CA ALA A 231 6.13 3.05 18.47
C ALA A 231 6.52 4.14 17.45
N ALA A 232 5.65 4.41 16.47
CA ALA A 232 5.80 5.48 15.48
C ALA A 232 4.91 6.71 15.79
N SER A 233 4.47 6.90 17.05
CA SER A 233 3.51 7.96 17.43
C SER A 233 3.99 9.38 17.08
N TYR A 234 5.29 9.64 17.05
CA TYR A 234 5.86 10.94 16.67
C TYR A 234 6.30 11.02 15.19
N THR A 235 5.99 9.98 14.39
CA THR A 235 6.33 9.93 12.96
C THR A 235 5.11 10.32 12.13
N VAL A 236 5.16 11.49 11.51
CA VAL A 236 4.05 12.09 10.74
C VAL A 236 4.60 12.75 9.47
N GLY A 237 4.08 12.37 8.31
CA GLY A 237 4.50 12.91 7.01
C GLY A 237 5.86 12.40 6.52
N ALA A 238 6.41 11.38 7.18
CA ALA A 238 7.67 10.77 6.78
C ALA A 238 7.50 9.93 5.51
N LEU A 239 8.55 9.93 4.69
CA LEU A 239 8.73 9.02 3.56
C LEU A 239 9.95 8.17 3.89
N LEU A 240 9.73 6.93 4.32
CA LEU A 240 10.79 6.03 4.76
C LEU A 240 11.31 5.22 3.59
N ASP A 241 12.57 5.40 3.25
CA ASP A 241 13.25 4.59 2.24
C ASP A 241 13.65 3.24 2.84
N VAL A 242 13.12 2.15 2.28
CA VAL A 242 13.50 0.77 2.62
C VAL A 242 14.05 0.12 1.34
N ALA A 243 15.30 0.45 1.01
CA ALA A 243 15.79 0.33 -0.35
C ALA A 243 17.23 -0.24 -0.47
N GLY A 244 17.82 -0.71 0.62
CA GLY A 244 19.15 -1.31 0.59
C GLY A 244 20.27 -0.35 0.15
N GLY A 245 20.10 0.96 0.41
CA GLY A 245 21.07 2.00 0.06
C GLY A 245 20.89 2.62 -1.34
N ARG A 246 19.87 2.20 -2.11
CA ARG A 246 19.56 2.75 -3.43
C ARG A 246 18.84 4.10 -3.35
#